data_362fbf48019ea772ca73a5b4ce509e9d
#
_entry.id   362fbf48019ea772ca73a5b4ce509e9d
#
_cell.length_a   1.000
_cell.length_b   1.000
_cell.length_c   1.000
_cell.angle_alpha   90.00
_cell.angle_beta   90.00
_cell.angle_gamma   90.00
#
_symmetry.space_group_name_H-M   'P 1'
#
loop_
_entity.id
_entity.type
_entity.pdbx_description
1 polymer ?
#
loop_
_entity_poly.entity_id
_entity_poly.type
_entity_poly.pdbx_seq_one_letter_code
_entity_poly.pdbx_strand_id
1 'polypeptide(L)'
;MFQTKHKEIARYISFSELMRLKEDLLRIFLQRVDSYVQIYSVAHAWILFERLVYKNAIRKHNSRIYLSACMLISIKLVELYGGVDMNRDKLSMLNDDLRELIAN
;
A
#
# COMPACT_ATOMS: atom_id res chain seq x y z
N MET A 1 -2.94 -6.13 -20.67
CA MET A 1 -1.50 -6.45 -20.74
C MET A 1 -0.68 -5.19 -20.77
N PHE A 2 0.38 -5.13 -20.00
CA PHE A 2 1.23 -3.96 -19.96
C PHE A 2 1.89 -3.66 -21.30
N GLN A 3 2.39 -4.68 -21.98
CA GLN A 3 3.14 -4.48 -23.21
C GLN A 3 2.29 -4.03 -24.37
N THR A 4 1.01 -4.37 -24.40
CA THR A 4 0.15 -4.04 -25.54
C THR A 4 -0.20 -2.56 -25.62
N LYS A 5 -0.03 -1.83 -24.50
CA LYS A 5 -0.33 -0.39 -24.44
C LYS A 5 0.89 0.40 -24.01
N HIS A 6 2.06 0.02 -24.48
CA HIS A 6 3.30 0.54 -23.95
C HIS A 6 3.41 2.07 -23.98
N LYS A 7 2.88 2.73 -24.98
CA LYS A 7 2.94 4.19 -25.05
C LYS A 7 2.10 4.86 -23.99
N GLU A 8 0.94 4.29 -23.69
CA GLU A 8 0.09 4.78 -22.62
C GLU A 8 0.64 4.39 -21.27
N ILE A 9 1.16 3.16 -21.20
CA ILE A 9 1.70 2.61 -19.96
C ILE A 9 2.95 3.36 -19.50
N ALA A 10 3.65 4.06 -20.41
CA ALA A 10 4.77 4.90 -19.98
C ALA A 10 4.35 5.96 -18.96
N ARG A 11 3.07 6.31 -18.93
CA ARG A 11 2.50 7.22 -17.92
C ARG A 11 2.07 6.51 -16.66
N TYR A 12 1.94 5.21 -16.72
CA TYR A 12 1.47 4.39 -15.61
C TYR A 12 2.64 3.68 -14.97
N ILE A 13 2.34 2.86 -14.00
CA ILE A 13 3.36 2.12 -13.29
C ILE A 13 3.82 0.92 -14.13
N SER A 14 5.13 0.70 -14.21
CA SER A 14 5.69 -0.48 -14.87
C SER A 14 5.62 -1.68 -13.93
N PHE A 15 5.82 -2.89 -14.50
CA PHE A 15 5.81 -4.11 -13.71
C PHE A 15 6.92 -4.10 -12.66
N SER A 16 8.12 -3.65 -13.04
CA SER A 16 9.25 -3.63 -12.09
C SER A 16 9.01 -2.61 -10.98
N GLU A 17 8.37 -1.49 -11.27
CA GLU A 17 7.99 -0.53 -10.24
C GLU A 17 6.91 -1.10 -9.33
N LEU A 18 5.96 -1.84 -9.89
CA LEU A 18 4.92 -2.51 -9.13
C LEU A 18 5.55 -3.49 -8.13
N MET A 19 6.53 -4.28 -8.59
CA MET A 19 7.21 -5.22 -7.71
C MET A 19 8.02 -4.51 -6.63
N ARG A 20 8.64 -3.39 -6.97
CA ARG A 20 9.36 -2.59 -5.97
C ARG A 20 8.43 -2.05 -4.89
N LEU A 21 7.26 -1.58 -5.29
CA LEU A 21 6.26 -1.11 -4.33
C LEU A 21 5.83 -2.23 -3.40
N LYS A 22 5.63 -3.43 -3.94
CA LYS A 22 5.26 -4.58 -3.13
C LYS A 22 6.35 -4.91 -2.13
N GLU A 23 7.60 -4.92 -2.56
CA GLU A 23 8.74 -5.17 -1.68
C GLU A 23 8.82 -4.15 -0.56
N ASP A 24 8.64 -2.87 -0.88
CA ASP A 24 8.67 -1.81 0.13
C ASP A 24 7.53 -1.95 1.12
N LEU A 25 6.34 -2.26 0.64
CA LEU A 25 5.18 -2.48 1.49
C LEU A 25 5.46 -3.61 2.48
N LEU A 26 5.95 -4.75 1.97
CA LEU A 26 6.23 -5.90 2.81
C LEU A 26 7.37 -5.62 3.79
N ARG A 27 8.43 -4.97 3.32
CA ARG A 27 9.58 -4.64 4.17
C ARG A 27 9.17 -3.76 5.34
N ILE A 28 8.34 -2.78 5.11
CA ILE A 28 7.94 -1.83 6.14
C ILE A 28 6.91 -2.45 7.10
N PHE A 29 5.87 -3.08 6.56
CA PHE A 29 4.73 -3.47 7.37
C PHE A 29 4.77 -4.88 7.94
N LEU A 30 5.55 -5.81 7.36
CA LEU A 30 5.65 -7.14 7.96
C LEU A 30 6.31 -7.11 9.33
N GLN A 31 7.22 -6.19 9.56
CA GLN A 31 7.84 -6.05 10.87
C GLN A 31 6.87 -5.47 11.92
N ARG A 32 5.72 -4.97 11.48
CA ARG A 32 4.69 -4.42 12.37
C ARG A 32 3.56 -5.40 12.66
N VAL A 33 3.63 -6.59 12.10
CA VAL A 33 2.65 -7.63 12.41
C VAL A 33 2.77 -7.96 13.89
N ASP A 34 1.62 -8.10 14.56
CA ASP A 34 1.49 -8.26 16.01
C ASP A 34 1.67 -6.94 16.79
N SER A 35 1.92 -5.83 16.09
CA SER A 35 1.88 -4.51 16.72
C SER A 35 0.56 -3.82 16.35
N TYR A 36 0.57 -2.97 15.33
CA TYR A 36 -0.67 -2.31 14.91
C TYR A 36 -1.23 -2.86 13.59
N VAL A 37 -0.55 -3.78 12.95
CA VAL A 37 -0.92 -4.32 11.64
C VAL A 37 -1.21 -5.80 11.77
N GLN A 38 -2.22 -6.26 11.05
CA GLN A 38 -2.47 -7.68 10.88
C GLN A 38 -2.08 -8.07 9.46
N ILE A 39 -1.62 -9.31 9.29
CA ILE A 39 -1.07 -9.75 8.01
C ILE A 39 -2.10 -9.65 6.88
N TYR A 40 -3.35 -9.96 7.17
CA TYR A 40 -4.39 -9.87 6.14
C TYR A 40 -4.71 -8.42 5.76
N SER A 41 -4.39 -7.45 6.61
CA SER A 41 -4.51 -6.03 6.25
C SER A 41 -3.52 -5.67 5.17
N VAL A 42 -2.30 -6.17 5.27
CA VAL A 42 -1.27 -5.97 4.24
C VAL A 42 -1.72 -6.59 2.92
N ALA A 43 -2.20 -7.82 2.97
CA ALA A 43 -2.69 -8.52 1.78
C ALA A 43 -3.88 -7.78 1.15
N HIS A 44 -4.81 -7.32 1.96
CA HIS A 44 -5.98 -6.59 1.48
C HIS A 44 -5.58 -5.26 0.85
N ALA A 45 -4.65 -4.54 1.45
CA ALA A 45 -4.15 -3.29 0.89
C ALA A 45 -3.56 -3.52 -0.50
N TRP A 46 -2.80 -4.60 -0.67
CA TRP A 46 -2.21 -4.91 -1.95
C TRP A 46 -3.26 -5.25 -3.00
N ILE A 47 -4.30 -6.01 -2.62
CA ILE A 47 -5.39 -6.33 -3.53
C ILE A 47 -6.12 -5.07 -3.98
N LEU A 48 -6.38 -4.15 -3.07
CA LEU A 48 -6.99 -2.86 -3.41
C LEU A 48 -6.12 -2.09 -4.39
N PHE A 49 -4.83 -2.06 -4.13
CA PHE A 49 -3.88 -1.36 -4.99
C PHE A 49 -3.86 -1.98 -6.39
N GLU A 50 -3.80 -3.30 -6.49
CA GLU A 50 -3.83 -3.98 -7.79
C GLU A 50 -5.10 -3.65 -8.59
N ARG A 51 -6.24 -3.55 -7.91
CA ARG A 51 -7.48 -3.16 -8.58
C ARG A 51 -7.38 -1.77 -9.19
N LEU A 52 -6.74 -0.84 -8.48
CA LEU A 52 -6.54 0.50 -8.99
C LEU A 52 -5.58 0.49 -10.18
N VAL A 53 -4.56 -0.34 -10.15
CA VAL A 53 -3.63 -0.51 -11.28
C VAL A 53 -4.40 -1.00 -12.50
N TYR A 54 -5.23 -2.02 -12.36
CA TYR A 54 -6.02 -2.55 -13.46
C TYR A 54 -7.00 -1.54 -14.03
N LYS A 55 -7.46 -0.62 -13.22
CA LYS A 55 -8.37 0.45 -13.66
C LYS A 55 -7.62 1.65 -14.22
N ASN A 56 -6.31 1.55 -14.37
CA ASN A 56 -5.47 2.62 -14.88
C ASN A 56 -5.52 3.89 -14.04
N ALA A 57 -5.83 3.75 -12.75
CA ALA A 57 -5.88 4.88 -11.83
C ALA A 57 -4.51 5.26 -11.29
N ILE A 58 -3.55 4.32 -11.36
CA ILE A 58 -2.24 4.51 -10.77
C ILE A 58 -1.25 4.99 -11.82
N ARG A 59 -0.61 6.11 -11.52
CA ARG A 59 0.47 6.67 -12.33
C ARG A 59 1.77 6.53 -11.58
N LYS A 60 2.88 6.66 -12.30
CA LYS A 60 4.20 6.57 -11.71
C LYS A 60 4.39 7.55 -10.56
N HIS A 61 3.94 8.79 -10.74
CA HIS A 61 4.15 9.85 -9.76
C HIS A 61 3.24 9.77 -8.53
N ASN A 62 2.10 9.06 -8.61
CA ASN A 62 1.16 9.00 -7.49
C ASN A 62 1.07 7.61 -6.86
N SER A 63 1.86 6.65 -7.35
CA SER A 63 1.73 5.25 -6.93
C SER A 63 1.92 5.05 -5.43
N ARG A 64 2.93 5.69 -4.85
CA ARG A 64 3.22 5.50 -3.43
C ARG A 64 2.16 6.12 -2.53
N ILE A 65 1.60 7.24 -2.94
CA ILE A 65 0.52 7.88 -2.21
C ILE A 65 -0.72 6.97 -2.21
N TYR A 66 -1.07 6.42 -3.36
CA TYR A 66 -2.23 5.51 -3.45
C TYR A 66 -2.00 4.22 -2.68
N LEU A 67 -0.78 3.67 -2.72
CA LEU A 67 -0.48 2.47 -1.94
C LEU A 67 -0.60 2.75 -0.44
N SER A 68 -0.12 3.89 0.01
CA SER A 68 -0.26 4.31 1.40
C SER A 68 -1.73 4.48 1.79
N ALA A 69 -2.54 5.04 0.90
CA ALA A 69 -3.97 5.18 1.14
C ALA A 69 -4.65 3.82 1.25
N CYS A 70 -4.28 2.87 0.38
CA CYS A 70 -4.83 1.51 0.46
C CYS A 70 -4.47 0.85 1.79
N MET A 71 -3.24 1.04 2.26
CA MET A 71 -2.82 0.49 3.54
C MET A 71 -3.61 1.11 4.69
N LEU A 72 -3.80 2.41 4.66
CA LEU A 72 -4.56 3.11 5.68
C LEU A 72 -6.02 2.64 5.73
N ILE A 73 -6.64 2.49 4.56
CA ILE A 73 -8.01 1.99 4.48
C ILE A 73 -8.11 0.60 5.07
N SER A 74 -7.17 -0.29 4.75
CA SER A 74 -7.18 -1.67 5.22
C SER A 74 -7.03 -1.73 6.74
N ILE A 75 -6.15 -0.91 7.30
CA ILE A 75 -5.96 -0.85 8.75
C ILE A 75 -7.23 -0.33 9.43
N LYS A 76 -7.86 0.70 8.87
CA LYS A 76 -9.08 1.28 9.43
C LYS A 76 -10.24 0.30 9.39
N LEU A 77 -10.34 -0.50 8.34
CA LEU A 77 -11.39 -1.52 8.26
C LEU A 77 -11.23 -2.57 9.35
N VAL A 78 -10.00 -3.02 9.59
CA VAL A 78 -9.74 -4.01 10.63
C VAL A 78 -10.03 -3.42 12.01
N GLU A 79 -9.65 -2.18 12.25
CA GLU A 79 -9.94 -1.47 13.49
C GLU A 79 -11.46 -1.39 13.72
N LEU A 80 -12.20 -1.05 12.68
CA LEU A 80 -13.66 -0.92 12.75
C LEU A 80 -14.33 -2.23 13.13
N TYR A 81 -13.79 -3.37 12.68
CA TYR A 81 -14.36 -4.68 12.97
C TYR A 81 -13.72 -5.34 14.22
N GLY A 82 -13.11 -4.52 15.09
CA GLY A 82 -12.61 -5.02 16.35
C GLY A 82 -11.24 -5.69 16.27
N GLY A 83 -10.44 -5.33 15.26
CA GLY A 83 -9.11 -5.90 15.09
C GLY A 83 -8.10 -5.31 16.05
N VAL A 84 -7.33 -4.34 15.61
CA VAL A 84 -6.29 -3.69 16.41
C VAL A 84 -6.81 -2.41 17.02
N ASP A 85 -6.59 -2.24 18.32
CA ASP A 85 -6.94 -1.01 19.01
C ASP A 85 -5.82 0.01 18.79
N MET A 86 -6.13 1.09 18.07
CA MET A 86 -5.14 2.09 17.68
C MET A 86 -5.01 3.17 18.75
N ASN A 87 -4.05 3.00 19.65
CA ASN A 87 -3.70 4.04 20.60
C ASN A 87 -2.75 5.07 19.95
N ARG A 88 -2.37 6.08 20.71
CA ARG A 88 -1.54 7.17 20.21
C ARG A 88 -0.18 6.68 19.72
N ASP A 89 0.44 5.75 20.43
CA ASP A 89 1.76 5.24 20.06
C ASP A 89 1.70 4.46 18.76
N LYS A 90 0.70 3.62 18.61
CA LYS A 90 0.51 2.85 17.36
C LYS A 90 0.21 3.77 16.19
N LEU A 91 -0.58 4.80 16.42
CA LEU A 91 -0.91 5.78 15.39
C LEU A 91 0.35 6.53 14.93
N SER A 92 1.22 6.88 15.87
CA SER A 92 2.49 7.53 15.55
C SER A 92 3.38 6.60 14.70
N MET A 93 3.46 5.34 15.08
CA MET A 93 4.21 4.34 14.30
C MET A 93 3.65 4.21 12.88
N LEU A 94 2.33 4.16 12.76
CA LEU A 94 1.68 4.07 11.45
C LEU A 94 2.03 5.28 10.60
N ASN A 95 1.96 6.48 11.16
CA ASN A 95 2.27 7.69 10.41
C ASN A 95 3.71 7.68 9.91
N ASP A 96 4.66 7.27 10.75
CA ASP A 96 6.07 7.18 10.36
C ASP A 96 6.26 6.15 9.24
N ASP A 97 5.61 5.02 9.36
CA ASP A 97 5.71 3.96 8.35
C ASP A 97 5.11 4.38 7.01
N LEU A 98 4.00 5.08 7.04
CA LEU A 98 3.39 5.60 5.81
C LEU A 98 4.29 6.65 5.14
N ARG A 99 4.93 7.50 5.94
CA ARG A 99 5.89 8.47 5.40
C ARG A 99 7.07 7.77 4.75
N GLU A 100 7.56 6.71 5.36
CA GLU A 100 8.67 5.94 4.78
C GLU A 100 8.26 5.33 3.46
N LEU A 101 7.06 4.77 3.38
CA LEU A 101 6.55 4.18 2.14
C LEU A 101 6.45 5.21 1.03
N ILE A 102 5.97 6.40 1.35
CA ILE A 102 5.84 7.48 0.37
C ILE A 102 7.20 7.99 -0.08
N ALA A 103 8.16 8.10 0.83
CA ALA A 103 9.47 8.68 0.56
C ALA A 103 10.37 7.78 -0.28
N ASN A 104 10.16 6.48 -0.22
CA ASN A 104 10.96 5.55 -1.01
C ASN A 104 10.59 5.63 -2.48
#